data_25a5d6a976721fad88a328f322cad109
#
_entry.id   25a5d6a976721fad88a328f322cad109
#
_cell.length_a   1.000
_cell.length_b   1.000
_cell.length_c   1.000
_cell.angle_alpha   90.00
_cell.angle_beta   90.00
_cell.angle_gamma   90.00
#
_symmetry.space_group_name_H-M   'P 1'
#
loop_
_entity.id
_entity.type
_entity.pdbx_description
1 polymer ?
#
loop_
_entity_poly.entity_id
_entity_poly.type
_entity_poly.pdbx_seq_one_letter_code
_entity_poly.pdbx_strand_id
1 'polypeptide(L)'
;NNSPEQDRVSFTKTGGRFSAAFIKGHDFKNHQSFRVHVDDDKPYKIIFEIVEEKNAPNSKKLRKDGEGYGRVFALNAIKEEFKTVETLIKLKHSVHTHSFEIHALPHSKNYFFCDIIPMFEQTRLWEDRNSIPSKMNGIYKYLNHEDTVIYIGMGNIKERTSESGRKDWGIKTIQFSEVVDFSEHKKITKEYESTHMQNHKKMNDNNLPIHNLMNGVRT
;
A
#
# COMPACT_ATOMS: atom_id res chain seq x y z
N ASN A 1 14.51 10.00 -16.20
CA ASN A 1 13.68 8.79 -16.34
C ASN A 1 12.27 9.13 -15.93
N ASN A 2 11.43 9.55 -16.90
CA ASN A 2 10.00 9.69 -16.70
C ASN A 2 9.41 8.27 -16.81
N SER A 3 9.21 7.63 -15.67
CA SER A 3 8.29 6.49 -15.62
C SER A 3 6.93 6.95 -16.14
N PRO A 4 6.20 6.15 -16.92
CA PRO A 4 4.88 6.53 -17.38
C PRO A 4 4.04 6.93 -16.16
N GLU A 5 3.35 8.07 -16.25
CA GLU A 5 2.45 8.52 -15.19
C GLU A 5 1.41 7.41 -14.96
N GLN A 6 1.44 6.81 -13.79
CA GLN A 6 0.51 5.74 -13.41
C GLN A 6 -0.74 6.32 -12.74
N ASP A 7 -1.84 5.60 -12.87
CA ASP A 7 -3.06 5.88 -12.12
C ASP A 7 -2.82 5.64 -10.63
N ARG A 8 -2.89 6.71 -9.84
CA ARG A 8 -2.55 6.66 -8.42
C ARG A 8 -3.48 7.51 -7.57
N VAL A 9 -3.67 7.06 -6.34
CA VAL A 9 -4.16 7.88 -5.23
C VAL A 9 -3.07 7.99 -4.18
N SER A 10 -2.87 9.18 -3.65
CA SER A 10 -1.86 9.46 -2.63
C SER A 10 -2.52 10.05 -1.40
N PHE A 11 -2.04 9.68 -0.22
CA PHE A 11 -2.54 10.18 1.06
C PHE A 11 -1.45 10.90 1.83
N THR A 12 -1.83 12.01 2.46
CA THR A 12 -0.99 12.81 3.37
C THR A 12 -1.72 12.98 4.70
N LYS A 13 -1.08 13.61 5.67
CA LYS A 13 -1.71 13.91 6.97
C LYS A 13 -2.99 14.76 6.85
N THR A 14 -3.11 15.55 5.80
CA THR A 14 -4.21 16.53 5.65
C THR A 14 -5.17 16.22 4.53
N GLY A 15 -4.82 15.34 3.60
CA GLY A 15 -5.67 15.06 2.46
C GLY A 15 -5.20 13.93 1.58
N GLY A 16 -5.96 13.69 0.55
CA GLY A 16 -5.63 12.77 -0.52
C GLY A 16 -5.61 13.46 -1.88
N ARG A 17 -4.97 12.80 -2.85
CA ARG A 17 -4.83 13.30 -4.21
C ARG A 17 -4.95 12.16 -5.22
N PHE A 18 -5.79 12.32 -6.20
CA PHE A 18 -5.77 11.51 -7.42
C PHE A 18 -4.77 12.10 -8.42
N SER A 19 -3.97 11.26 -9.04
CA SER A 19 -2.95 11.66 -10.01
C SER A 19 -3.57 12.32 -11.26
N ALA A 20 -2.76 13.13 -11.94
CA ALA A 20 -3.18 13.72 -13.22
C ALA A 20 -3.41 12.64 -14.30
N ALA A 21 -2.61 11.57 -14.29
CA ALA A 21 -2.77 10.42 -15.17
C ALA A 21 -4.15 9.79 -15.02
N PHE A 22 -4.57 9.48 -13.78
CA PHE A 22 -5.89 8.94 -13.47
C PHE A 22 -7.03 9.83 -13.99
N ILE A 23 -6.96 11.14 -13.69
CA ILE A 23 -8.01 12.07 -14.09
C ILE A 23 -8.10 12.25 -15.62
N LYS A 24 -6.97 12.28 -16.31
CA LYS A 24 -6.92 12.37 -17.77
C LYS A 24 -7.30 11.05 -18.44
N GLY A 25 -6.73 9.95 -17.98
CA GLY A 25 -6.91 8.62 -18.58
C GLY A 25 -8.38 8.17 -18.57
N HIS A 26 -9.15 8.60 -17.57
CA HIS A 26 -10.57 8.27 -17.42
C HIS A 26 -11.53 9.43 -17.73
N ASP A 27 -11.03 10.53 -18.29
CA ASP A 27 -11.80 11.74 -18.65
C ASP A 27 -12.58 12.38 -17.48
N PHE A 28 -12.02 12.33 -16.27
CA PHE A 28 -12.64 12.88 -15.06
C PHE A 28 -12.34 14.36 -14.81
N LYS A 29 -11.87 15.09 -15.83
CA LYS A 29 -11.51 16.52 -15.69
C LYS A 29 -12.64 17.41 -15.20
N ASN A 30 -13.89 17.06 -15.51
CA ASN A 30 -15.08 17.81 -15.11
C ASN A 30 -15.73 17.28 -13.81
N HIS A 31 -15.32 16.10 -13.34
CA HIS A 31 -15.87 15.50 -12.14
C HIS A 31 -15.41 16.26 -10.89
N GLN A 32 -16.33 16.52 -9.98
CA GLN A 32 -16.11 17.39 -8.82
C GLN A 32 -16.37 16.70 -7.48
N SER A 33 -16.83 15.45 -7.50
CA SER A 33 -17.10 14.69 -6.30
C SER A 33 -16.81 13.19 -6.48
N PHE A 34 -16.75 12.51 -5.38
CA PHE A 34 -16.59 11.05 -5.31
C PHE A 34 -17.33 10.49 -4.11
N ARG A 35 -17.68 9.22 -4.16
CA ARG A 35 -18.13 8.45 -3.00
C ARG A 35 -17.09 7.42 -2.64
N VAL A 36 -17.08 7.03 -1.38
CA VAL A 36 -16.23 5.96 -0.87
C VAL A 36 -17.11 4.80 -0.46
N HIS A 37 -16.73 3.62 -0.87
CA HIS A 37 -17.37 2.37 -0.49
C HIS A 37 -16.33 1.49 0.19
N VAL A 38 -16.73 0.85 1.27
CA VAL A 38 -15.90 -0.06 2.06
C VAL A 38 -16.23 -1.48 1.66
N ASP A 39 -15.22 -2.30 1.50
CA ASP A 39 -15.38 -3.75 1.38
C ASP A 39 -15.27 -4.31 2.80
N ASP A 40 -16.39 -4.76 3.38
CA ASP A 40 -16.45 -5.26 4.76
C ASP A 40 -15.56 -6.49 4.98
N ASP A 41 -15.35 -7.29 3.94
CA ASP A 41 -14.48 -8.46 3.98
C ASP A 41 -13.00 -8.09 3.82
N LYS A 42 -12.70 -6.92 3.24
CA LYS A 42 -11.35 -6.44 2.95
C LYS A 42 -11.15 -5.00 3.42
N PRO A 43 -10.96 -4.78 4.72
CA PRO A 43 -10.89 -3.43 5.30
C PRO A 43 -9.72 -2.57 4.81
N TYR A 44 -8.78 -3.13 4.05
CA TYR A 44 -7.69 -2.43 3.37
C TYR A 44 -8.04 -2.01 1.93
N LYS A 45 -9.17 -2.46 1.38
CA LYS A 45 -9.63 -2.09 0.03
C LYS A 45 -10.56 -0.90 0.09
N ILE A 46 -10.15 0.22 -0.52
CA ILE A 46 -11.02 1.37 -0.73
C ILE A 46 -11.57 1.33 -2.16
N ILE A 47 -12.87 1.50 -2.28
CA ILE A 47 -13.54 1.64 -3.56
C ILE A 47 -13.99 3.10 -3.70
N PHE A 48 -13.60 3.74 -4.79
CA PHE A 48 -13.99 5.09 -5.15
C PHE A 48 -14.99 5.04 -6.29
N GLU A 49 -16.13 5.71 -6.13
CA GLU A 49 -17.05 6.03 -7.20
C GLU A 49 -16.85 7.49 -7.58
N ILE A 50 -16.37 7.76 -8.80
CA ILE A 50 -16.17 9.13 -9.27
C ILE A 50 -17.48 9.64 -9.85
N VAL A 51 -17.92 10.80 -9.37
CA VAL A 51 -19.24 11.37 -9.68
C VAL A 51 -19.07 12.71 -10.40
N GLU A 52 -19.81 12.90 -11.48
CA GLU A 52 -19.79 14.13 -12.28
C GLU A 52 -20.45 15.30 -11.54
N GLU A 53 -21.54 15.03 -10.84
CA GLU A 53 -22.30 16.04 -10.10
C GLU A 53 -21.53 16.62 -8.93
N LYS A 54 -21.56 17.95 -8.81
CA LYS A 54 -20.80 18.69 -7.78
C LYS A 54 -21.25 18.41 -6.35
N ASN A 55 -22.48 18.11 -6.11
CA ASN A 55 -23.09 17.91 -4.79
C ASN A 55 -23.98 16.67 -4.78
N ALA A 56 -23.54 15.59 -5.41
CA ALA A 56 -24.28 14.33 -5.39
C ALA A 56 -24.51 13.87 -3.93
N PRO A 57 -25.66 13.28 -3.61
CA PRO A 57 -25.94 12.79 -2.27
C PRO A 57 -24.82 11.84 -1.78
N ASN A 58 -24.43 11.98 -0.52
CA ASN A 58 -23.37 11.19 0.13
C ASN A 58 -22.00 11.26 -0.58
N SER A 59 -21.76 12.28 -1.42
CA SER A 59 -20.47 12.44 -2.07
C SER A 59 -19.55 13.38 -1.29
N LYS A 60 -18.26 13.20 -1.51
CA LYS A 60 -17.18 14.04 -0.98
C LYS A 60 -16.64 14.93 -2.10
N LYS A 61 -16.23 16.13 -1.76
CA LYS A 61 -15.81 17.14 -2.72
C LYS A 61 -14.39 16.90 -3.24
N LEU A 62 -14.24 16.99 -4.57
CA LEU A 62 -12.95 17.10 -5.24
C LEU A 62 -12.61 18.54 -5.58
N ARG A 63 -11.36 18.93 -5.39
CA ARG A 63 -10.86 20.25 -5.75
C ARG A 63 -9.72 20.10 -6.76
N LYS A 64 -9.57 21.08 -7.65
CA LYS A 64 -8.40 21.14 -8.52
C LYS A 64 -7.13 21.26 -7.69
N ASP A 65 -6.08 20.59 -8.12
CA ASP A 65 -4.73 20.71 -7.57
C ASP A 65 -3.95 21.72 -8.42
N GLY A 66 -4.04 23.00 -8.05
CA GLY A 66 -3.45 24.09 -8.81
C GLY A 66 -4.02 24.19 -10.24
N GLU A 67 -3.14 24.45 -11.21
CA GLU A 67 -3.48 24.50 -12.64
C GLU A 67 -3.49 23.12 -13.31
N GLY A 68 -3.04 22.07 -12.58
CA GLY A 68 -2.93 20.71 -13.09
C GLY A 68 -4.28 19.97 -13.20
N TYR A 69 -4.20 18.77 -13.77
CA TYR A 69 -5.37 17.87 -13.86
C TYR A 69 -5.63 17.09 -12.57
N GLY A 70 -4.67 17.03 -11.64
CA GLY A 70 -4.84 16.35 -10.35
C GLY A 70 -6.06 16.86 -9.58
N ARG A 71 -6.61 16.00 -8.72
CA ARG A 71 -7.71 16.34 -7.83
C ARG A 71 -7.34 16.01 -6.40
N VAL A 72 -7.64 16.93 -5.49
CA VAL A 72 -7.38 16.78 -4.06
C VAL A 72 -8.68 16.73 -3.28
N PHE A 73 -8.66 16.03 -2.16
CA PHE A 73 -9.76 15.93 -1.21
C PHE A 73 -9.24 15.97 0.24
N ALA A 74 -10.08 16.42 1.17
CA ALA A 74 -9.72 16.46 2.58
C ALA A 74 -9.67 15.02 3.15
N LEU A 75 -8.70 14.73 4.01
CA LEU A 75 -8.56 13.41 4.63
C LEU A 75 -9.79 13.00 5.42
N ASN A 76 -10.40 13.95 6.15
CA ASN A 76 -11.63 13.71 6.90
C ASN A 76 -12.78 13.18 6.02
N ALA A 77 -12.70 13.39 4.69
CA ALA A 77 -13.69 12.85 3.77
C ALA A 77 -13.71 11.31 3.72
N ILE A 78 -12.63 10.65 4.13
CA ILE A 78 -12.51 9.17 4.08
C ILE A 78 -12.12 8.55 5.41
N LYS A 79 -11.64 9.35 6.36
CA LYS A 79 -11.09 8.89 7.65
C LYS A 79 -12.12 8.15 8.50
N GLU A 80 -13.35 8.61 8.52
CA GLU A 80 -14.43 8.02 9.34
C GLU A 80 -14.87 6.67 8.78
N GLU A 81 -14.84 6.54 7.45
CA GLU A 81 -15.21 5.31 6.74
C GLU A 81 -14.03 4.32 6.71
N PHE A 82 -12.79 4.81 6.88
CA PHE A 82 -11.59 4.00 6.67
C PHE A 82 -10.55 4.16 7.79
N LYS A 83 -10.73 3.44 8.88
CA LYS A 83 -9.77 3.39 10.01
C LYS A 83 -8.37 2.94 9.59
N THR A 84 -8.27 2.12 8.56
CA THR A 84 -6.98 1.66 8.00
C THR A 84 -6.14 2.81 7.46
N VAL A 85 -6.78 3.83 6.86
CA VAL A 85 -6.08 5.05 6.41
C VAL A 85 -5.49 5.79 7.61
N GLU A 86 -6.22 5.86 8.72
CA GLU A 86 -5.70 6.48 9.93
C GLU A 86 -4.47 5.75 10.48
N THR A 87 -4.48 4.43 10.46
CA THR A 87 -3.34 3.60 10.87
C THR A 87 -2.13 3.83 9.97
N LEU A 88 -2.31 3.87 8.65
CA LEU A 88 -1.23 4.16 7.71
C LEU A 88 -0.65 5.56 7.90
N ILE A 89 -1.50 6.55 8.19
CA ILE A 89 -1.08 7.93 8.37
C ILE A 89 -0.41 8.16 9.72
N LYS A 90 -0.74 7.37 10.73
CA LYS A 90 -0.07 7.34 12.03
C LYS A 90 1.30 6.69 11.99
N LEU A 91 1.67 5.99 10.91
CA LEU A 91 3.03 5.48 10.72
C LEU A 91 4.00 6.65 10.85
N LYS A 92 4.78 6.69 11.92
CA LYS A 92 5.62 7.82 12.36
C LYS A 92 6.63 8.28 11.31
N HIS A 93 6.93 7.46 10.34
CA HIS A 93 7.91 7.74 9.29
C HIS A 93 7.30 8.38 8.03
N SER A 94 6.01 8.66 8.03
CA SER A 94 5.35 9.30 6.89
C SER A 94 5.56 10.81 6.86
N VAL A 95 6.81 11.24 6.77
CA VAL A 95 7.11 12.54 6.16
C VAL A 95 6.74 12.47 4.66
N HIS A 96 6.56 11.27 4.15
CA HIS A 96 6.31 10.98 2.74
C HIS A 96 4.83 10.71 2.47
N THR A 97 4.40 11.08 1.29
CA THR A 97 3.09 10.79 0.74
C THR A 97 2.97 9.30 0.46
N HIS A 98 1.99 8.63 1.07
CA HIS A 98 1.66 7.25 0.71
C HIS A 98 0.91 7.24 -0.63
N SER A 99 1.46 6.58 -1.62
CA SER A 99 0.91 6.53 -2.97
C SER A 99 0.60 5.09 -3.38
N PHE A 100 -0.65 4.84 -3.77
CA PHE A 100 -1.15 3.52 -4.13
C PHE A 100 -1.65 3.52 -5.57
N GLU A 101 -1.48 2.40 -6.27
CA GLU A 101 -2.07 2.21 -7.58
C GLU A 101 -3.59 2.13 -7.47
N ILE A 102 -4.26 2.75 -8.43
CA ILE A 102 -5.72 2.70 -8.57
C ILE A 102 -6.06 1.81 -9.76
N HIS A 103 -7.02 0.94 -9.59
CA HIS A 103 -7.46 -0.01 -10.60
C HIS A 103 -8.95 0.16 -10.87
N ALA A 104 -9.35 0.10 -12.13
CA ALA A 104 -10.76 0.08 -12.48
C ALA A 104 -11.42 -1.22 -11.98
N LEU A 105 -12.64 -1.11 -11.45
CA LEU A 105 -13.45 -2.29 -11.19
C LEU A 105 -13.94 -2.87 -12.52
N PRO A 106 -13.85 -4.20 -12.72
CA PRO A 106 -14.34 -4.85 -13.92
C PRO A 106 -15.80 -4.47 -14.18
N HIS A 107 -16.13 -4.20 -15.46
CA HIS A 107 -17.48 -3.88 -15.92
C HIS A 107 -18.07 -2.56 -15.38
N SER A 108 -17.25 -1.67 -14.81
CA SER A 108 -17.69 -0.36 -14.31
C SER A 108 -16.84 0.77 -14.89
N LYS A 109 -17.50 1.88 -15.30
CA LYS A 109 -16.79 3.04 -15.85
C LYS A 109 -16.30 4.01 -14.76
N ASN A 110 -17.00 4.07 -13.63
CA ASN A 110 -16.80 5.13 -12.63
C ASN A 110 -16.34 4.59 -11.27
N TYR A 111 -16.17 3.25 -11.13
CA TYR A 111 -15.74 2.62 -9.89
C TYR A 111 -14.31 2.14 -10.01
N PHE A 112 -13.52 2.52 -9.03
CA PHE A 112 -12.10 2.23 -8.95
C PHE A 112 -11.77 1.77 -7.55
N PHE A 113 -10.73 0.96 -7.41
CA PHE A 113 -10.27 0.54 -6.10
C PHE A 113 -8.75 0.70 -5.96
N CYS A 114 -8.32 0.84 -4.73
CA CYS A 114 -6.93 0.65 -4.35
C CYS A 114 -6.85 -0.18 -3.07
N ASP A 115 -5.81 -0.99 -2.96
CA ASP A 115 -5.48 -1.71 -1.75
C ASP A 115 -4.52 -0.85 -0.92
N ILE A 116 -5.00 -0.31 0.21
CA ILE A 116 -4.18 0.47 1.12
C ILE A 116 -3.43 -0.49 2.04
N ILE A 117 -2.25 -0.87 1.64
CA ILE A 117 -1.34 -1.73 2.38
C ILE A 117 -0.02 -1.00 2.59
N PRO A 118 0.66 -1.19 3.73
CA PRO A 118 1.98 -0.63 3.92
C PRO A 118 2.91 -1.04 2.78
N MET A 119 3.54 -0.05 2.14
CA MET A 119 4.58 -0.30 1.14
C MET A 119 5.91 -0.50 1.86
N PHE A 120 6.86 -1.18 1.22
CA PHE A 120 8.19 -1.39 1.79
C PHE A 120 9.03 -0.12 1.65
N GLU A 121 8.80 0.86 2.53
CA GLU A 121 9.29 2.24 2.41
C GLU A 121 10.74 2.41 2.84
N GLN A 122 11.20 1.56 3.74
CA GLN A 122 12.56 1.61 4.25
C GLN A 122 13.40 0.50 3.60
N THR A 123 14.64 0.84 3.29
CA THR A 123 15.60 -0.11 2.71
C THR A 123 16.89 -0.10 3.54
N ARG A 124 17.45 -1.29 3.78
CA ARG A 124 18.77 -1.49 4.40
C ARG A 124 19.52 -2.58 3.64
N LEU A 125 20.83 -2.44 3.58
CA LEU A 125 21.68 -3.56 3.19
C LEU A 125 21.60 -4.65 4.25
N TRP A 126 21.78 -5.89 3.89
CA TRP A 126 21.72 -7.01 4.84
C TRP A 126 22.81 -6.92 5.91
N GLU A 127 23.99 -6.41 5.56
CA GLU A 127 25.09 -6.15 6.49
C GLU A 127 24.71 -5.12 7.56
N ASP A 128 23.88 -4.12 7.21
CA ASP A 128 23.43 -3.05 8.10
C ASP A 128 22.15 -3.41 8.89
N ARG A 129 21.64 -4.65 8.78
CA ARG A 129 20.40 -5.10 9.46
C ARG A 129 20.43 -4.87 10.98
N ASN A 130 21.64 -4.77 11.57
CA ASN A 130 21.80 -4.47 12.98
C ASN A 130 21.35 -3.07 13.37
N SER A 131 21.27 -2.14 12.44
CA SER A 131 20.74 -0.78 12.66
C SER A 131 19.21 -0.72 12.76
N ILE A 132 18.50 -1.81 12.44
CA ILE A 132 17.03 -1.87 12.59
C ILE A 132 16.68 -1.88 14.08
N PRO A 133 15.77 -1.00 14.54
CA PRO A 133 15.36 -0.95 15.94
C PRO A 133 14.77 -2.27 16.45
N SER A 134 15.11 -2.68 17.67
CA SER A 134 14.73 -3.98 18.24
C SER A 134 13.23 -4.19 18.43
N LYS A 135 12.45 -3.09 18.56
CA LYS A 135 11.00 -3.15 18.77
C LYS A 135 10.19 -2.86 17.51
N MET A 136 10.85 -2.76 16.37
CA MET A 136 10.16 -2.47 15.11
C MET A 136 9.42 -3.71 14.60
N ASN A 137 8.10 -3.61 14.59
CA ASN A 137 7.22 -4.65 14.04
C ASN A 137 6.59 -4.15 12.74
N GLY A 138 6.37 -5.05 11.78
CA GLY A 138 5.75 -4.67 10.53
C GLY A 138 5.81 -5.76 9.47
N ILE A 139 5.77 -5.32 8.21
CA ILE A 139 5.98 -6.18 7.04
C ILE A 139 7.37 -5.95 6.48
N TYR A 140 7.95 -6.98 5.90
CA TYR A 140 9.27 -6.90 5.29
C TYR A 140 9.41 -7.90 4.14
N LYS A 141 10.36 -7.62 3.24
CA LYS A 141 10.78 -8.56 2.20
C LYS A 141 12.31 -8.57 2.10
N TYR A 142 12.82 -9.71 1.67
CA TYR A 142 14.23 -9.89 1.38
C TYR A 142 14.46 -9.98 -0.11
N LEU A 143 15.51 -9.31 -0.58
CA LEU A 143 15.97 -9.36 -1.97
C LEU A 143 17.37 -9.98 -2.01
N ASN A 144 17.64 -10.78 -3.03
CA ASN A 144 18.94 -11.34 -3.31
C ASN A 144 19.84 -10.36 -4.09
N HIS A 145 21.02 -10.81 -4.52
CA HIS A 145 21.97 -10.00 -5.26
C HIS A 145 21.50 -9.59 -6.66
N GLU A 146 20.49 -10.24 -7.19
CA GLU A 146 19.82 -9.94 -8.47
C GLU A 146 18.61 -9.01 -8.30
N ASP A 147 18.42 -8.47 -7.08
CA ASP A 147 17.26 -7.67 -6.69
C ASP A 147 15.91 -8.40 -6.82
N THR A 148 15.95 -9.75 -6.86
CA THR A 148 14.77 -10.60 -6.85
C THR A 148 14.23 -10.77 -5.43
N VAL A 149 12.91 -10.68 -5.26
CA VAL A 149 12.25 -10.92 -3.97
C VAL A 149 12.28 -12.42 -3.67
N ILE A 150 12.98 -12.80 -2.61
CA ILE A 150 13.15 -14.19 -2.19
C ILE A 150 12.33 -14.58 -0.96
N TYR A 151 11.79 -13.59 -0.23
CA TYR A 151 10.93 -13.79 0.92
C TYR A 151 10.09 -12.57 1.22
N ILE A 152 8.84 -12.78 1.68
CA ILE A 152 7.94 -11.76 2.23
C ILE A 152 7.46 -12.28 3.58
N GLY A 153 7.41 -11.40 4.60
CA GLY A 153 7.00 -11.78 5.95
C GLY A 153 6.54 -10.62 6.80
N MET A 154 6.04 -10.94 7.99
CA MET A 154 5.62 -9.98 9.01
C MET A 154 6.14 -10.35 10.40
N GLY A 155 6.14 -9.39 11.30
CA GLY A 155 6.52 -9.58 12.71
C GLY A 155 7.58 -8.59 13.18
N ASN A 156 8.30 -8.96 14.24
CA ASN A 156 9.46 -8.17 14.70
C ASN A 156 10.58 -8.28 13.67
N ILE A 157 10.81 -7.18 12.96
CA ILE A 157 11.72 -7.17 11.81
C ILE A 157 13.15 -7.51 12.24
N LYS A 158 13.61 -6.94 13.37
CA LYS A 158 14.95 -7.19 13.91
C LYS A 158 15.16 -8.65 14.30
N GLU A 159 14.22 -9.24 15.03
CA GLU A 159 14.30 -10.65 15.44
C GLU A 159 14.35 -11.57 14.22
N ARG A 160 13.50 -11.28 13.21
CA ARG A 160 13.44 -12.05 11.97
C ARG A 160 14.74 -12.00 11.17
N THR A 161 15.46 -10.88 11.19
CA THR A 161 16.79 -10.80 10.54
C THR A 161 17.87 -11.58 11.29
N SER A 162 17.63 -11.89 12.55
CA SER A 162 18.60 -12.61 13.42
C SER A 162 18.40 -14.13 13.42
N GLU A 163 17.35 -14.65 12.78
CA GLU A 163 17.09 -16.08 12.68
C GLU A 163 18.23 -16.79 11.92
N SER A 164 18.81 -17.82 12.54
CA SER A 164 20.03 -18.50 12.05
C SER A 164 19.87 -19.10 10.64
N GLY A 165 18.68 -19.64 10.34
CA GLY A 165 18.38 -20.22 9.02
C GLY A 165 18.38 -19.26 7.85
N ARG A 166 18.51 -17.95 8.08
CA ARG A 166 18.50 -16.93 7.02
C ARG A 166 19.87 -16.55 6.49
N LYS A 167 20.95 -16.99 7.16
CA LYS A 167 22.33 -16.64 6.78
C LYS A 167 22.68 -17.13 5.38
N ASP A 168 22.14 -18.26 4.99
CA ASP A 168 22.49 -18.94 3.74
C ASP A 168 21.54 -18.61 2.58
N TRP A 169 20.63 -17.64 2.77
CA TRP A 169 19.63 -17.28 1.74
C TRP A 169 20.18 -16.31 0.67
N GLY A 170 21.42 -15.86 0.78
CA GLY A 170 21.99 -14.91 -0.19
C GLY A 170 21.31 -13.54 -0.17
N ILE A 171 20.88 -13.09 1.00
CA ILE A 171 20.17 -11.82 1.15
C ILE A 171 21.14 -10.67 0.95
N LYS A 172 20.82 -9.77 0.01
CA LYS A 172 21.54 -8.50 -0.22
C LYS A 172 20.88 -7.36 0.52
N THR A 173 19.54 -7.32 0.47
CA THR A 173 18.77 -6.15 0.91
C THR A 173 17.52 -6.60 1.67
N ILE A 174 17.17 -5.85 2.72
CA ILE A 174 15.87 -5.90 3.36
C ILE A 174 15.10 -4.61 3.07
N GLN A 175 13.86 -4.76 2.64
CA GLN A 175 12.89 -3.67 2.51
C GLN A 175 11.74 -3.90 3.49
N PHE A 176 11.30 -2.85 4.18
CA PHE A 176 10.32 -3.02 5.26
C PHE A 176 9.52 -1.75 5.52
N SER A 177 8.37 -1.93 6.18
CA SER A 177 7.56 -0.85 6.76
C SER A 177 7.15 -1.23 8.18
N GLU A 178 7.23 -0.26 9.09
CA GLU A 178 6.70 -0.41 10.44
C GLU A 178 5.16 -0.40 10.42
N VAL A 179 4.54 -1.26 11.21
CA VAL A 179 3.12 -1.21 11.56
C VAL A 179 3.01 -0.81 13.02
N VAL A 180 2.53 0.42 13.26
CA VAL A 180 2.32 0.94 14.63
C VAL A 180 1.19 0.14 15.30
N ASP A 181 1.30 -0.07 16.62
CA ASP A 181 0.35 -0.86 17.41
C ASP A 181 0.14 -2.27 16.83
N PHE A 182 1.25 -2.90 16.42
CA PHE A 182 1.27 -4.18 15.72
C PHE A 182 0.46 -5.28 16.42
N SER A 183 0.46 -5.32 17.76
CA SER A 183 -0.30 -6.30 18.54
C SER A 183 -1.80 -6.19 18.29
N GLU A 184 -2.32 -4.97 18.19
CA GLU A 184 -3.73 -4.68 17.89
C GLU A 184 -4.06 -4.94 16.42
N HIS A 185 -3.08 -4.71 15.54
CA HIS A 185 -3.23 -4.82 14.09
C HIS A 185 -2.67 -6.10 13.49
N LYS A 186 -2.33 -7.11 14.32
CA LYS A 186 -1.70 -8.35 13.84
C LYS A 186 -2.52 -9.07 12.77
N LYS A 187 -3.84 -9.12 12.92
CA LYS A 187 -4.72 -9.76 11.94
C LYS A 187 -4.64 -9.05 10.59
N ILE A 188 -4.82 -7.73 10.58
CA ILE A 188 -4.78 -6.95 9.33
C ILE A 188 -3.37 -6.94 8.72
N THR A 189 -2.30 -6.97 9.55
CA THR A 189 -0.93 -7.09 9.05
C THR A 189 -0.70 -8.42 8.33
N LYS A 190 -1.32 -9.51 8.79
CA LYS A 190 -1.29 -10.80 8.09
C LYS A 190 -2.00 -10.73 6.73
N GLU A 191 -3.06 -9.97 6.64
CA GLU A 191 -3.75 -9.72 5.37
C GLU A 191 -2.87 -8.89 4.42
N TYR A 192 -2.14 -7.90 4.93
CA TYR A 192 -1.14 -7.15 4.15
C TYR A 192 -0.03 -8.06 3.61
N GLU A 193 0.54 -8.92 4.44
CA GLU A 193 1.52 -9.93 4.03
C GLU A 193 0.96 -10.81 2.90
N SER A 194 -0.25 -11.34 3.08
CA SER A 194 -0.93 -12.16 2.08
C SER A 194 -1.16 -11.41 0.77
N THR A 195 -1.57 -10.15 0.84
CA THR A 195 -1.79 -9.32 -0.36
C THR A 195 -0.50 -9.09 -1.11
N HIS A 196 0.61 -8.78 -0.42
CA HIS A 196 1.92 -8.66 -1.04
C HIS A 196 2.37 -9.98 -1.70
N MET A 197 2.12 -11.12 -1.07
CA MET A 197 2.42 -12.43 -1.66
C MET A 197 1.57 -12.70 -2.91
N GLN A 198 0.28 -12.35 -2.90
CA GLN A 198 -0.59 -12.49 -4.08
C GLN A 198 -0.17 -11.57 -5.22
N ASN A 199 0.22 -10.33 -4.92
CA ASN A 199 0.74 -9.40 -5.91
C ASN A 199 2.06 -9.92 -6.51
N HIS A 200 2.95 -10.48 -5.68
CA HIS A 200 4.17 -11.13 -6.17
C HIS A 200 3.85 -12.28 -7.12
N LYS A 201 2.92 -13.17 -6.78
CA LYS A 201 2.46 -14.26 -7.65
C LYS A 201 1.99 -13.76 -9.02
N LYS A 202 1.14 -12.73 -9.05
CA LYS A 202 0.63 -12.16 -10.31
C LYS A 202 1.73 -11.67 -11.24
N MET A 203 2.84 -11.17 -10.67
CA MET A 203 3.97 -10.63 -11.43
C MET A 203 5.04 -11.67 -11.76
N ASN A 204 4.98 -12.88 -11.22
CA ASN A 204 6.02 -13.90 -11.31
C ASN A 204 5.43 -15.28 -11.69
N ASP A 205 4.65 -15.34 -12.76
CA ASP A 205 4.09 -16.58 -13.32
C ASP A 205 3.40 -17.48 -12.28
N ASN A 206 2.68 -16.84 -11.35
CA ASN A 206 1.98 -17.48 -10.24
C ASN A 206 2.89 -18.17 -9.19
N ASN A 207 4.17 -17.82 -9.16
CA ASN A 207 5.13 -18.35 -8.19
C ASN A 207 5.21 -17.48 -6.93
N LEU A 208 5.32 -18.13 -5.76
CA LEU A 208 5.69 -17.45 -4.51
C LEU A 208 7.20 -17.18 -4.46
N PRO A 209 7.66 -16.23 -3.61
CA PRO A 209 9.08 -16.11 -3.31
C PRO A 209 9.64 -17.44 -2.81
N ILE A 210 10.86 -17.80 -3.24
CA ILE A 210 11.42 -19.14 -3.07
C ILE A 210 11.44 -19.63 -1.61
N HIS A 211 11.70 -18.73 -0.65
CA HIS A 211 11.72 -19.11 0.76
C HIS A 211 10.35 -19.06 1.45
N ASN A 212 9.32 -18.51 0.80
CA ASN A 212 7.94 -18.67 1.27
C ASN A 212 7.37 -20.06 0.97
N LEU A 213 7.85 -20.72 -0.08
CA LEU A 213 7.45 -22.10 -0.41
C LEU A 213 7.92 -23.10 0.65
N MET A 214 9.13 -22.90 1.21
CA MET A 214 9.70 -23.81 2.19
C MET A 214 9.12 -23.64 3.61
N ASN A 215 8.53 -22.50 3.92
CA ASN A 215 7.91 -22.22 5.22
C ASN A 215 6.39 -22.40 5.24
N GLY A 216 5.78 -22.72 4.11
CA GLY A 216 4.33 -22.76 3.92
C GLY A 216 3.66 -24.07 4.33
N VAL A 217 4.38 -25.05 4.90
CA VAL A 217 3.83 -26.28 5.46
C VAL A 217 4.03 -26.30 6.97
N ARG A 218 3.33 -25.41 7.66
CA ARG A 218 2.93 -25.66 9.04
C ARG A 218 1.41 -25.75 9.04
N THR A 219 0.97 -27.00 8.86
CA THR A 219 -0.36 -27.48 9.19
C THR A 219 -0.75 -27.08 10.62
#